data_1a4ee497ed1c6c3fb722f0d4dd79ed2b
#
_entry.id   1a4ee497ed1c6c3fb722f0d4dd79ed2b
#
_cell.length_a   1.000
_cell.length_b   1.000
_cell.length_c   1.000
_cell.angle_alpha   90.00
_cell.angle_beta   90.00
_cell.angle_gamma   90.00
#
_symmetry.space_group_name_H-M   'P 1'
#
loop_
_entity.id
_entity.type
_entity.pdbx_description
1 polymer ?
#
loop_
_entity_poly.entity_id
_entity_poly.type
_entity_poly.pdbx_seq_one_letter_code
_entity_poly.pdbx_strand_id
1 'polypeptide(L)'
;MYDAQHIERIRTTTKRLDALHSASYFSPAVARALAEIGLTHPSGGYFAARSAALGRVPASVVAATFYSFNADFISEFVPACWDVAAPEAVLAARHRGVEEMMAEIFTAEGVETDALADAAAEVLTLLQPVLEVMLPDGRTLFAAHAEALSEGIATSDGVLAPLTQLWAAVTLLREYRGDGHIAALLAHDLTGLESVILHVASGTSFTARAARRSRGWSHEIWDTYVEGLIDNGLLQRTGQHADAAAADPEQAATGGLALTDEAIVLRGAIEDATDDTVAHAWSMLDEHEHARLAELATPLARTVVKSGVFPAKVFAPGSGMVRRR
;
A
#
# COMPACT_ATOMS: atom_id res chain seq x y z
N MET A 1 4.01 23.32 -13.34
CA MET A 1 4.61 21.99 -13.56
C MET A 1 5.77 21.88 -12.59
N TYR A 2 5.75 20.90 -11.69
CA TYR A 2 6.85 20.71 -10.73
C TYR A 2 8.12 20.28 -11.45
N ASP A 3 9.28 20.70 -10.94
CA ASP A 3 10.55 20.15 -11.40
C ASP A 3 10.78 18.74 -10.87
N ALA A 4 11.74 18.02 -11.42
CA ALA A 4 12.02 16.64 -11.07
C ALA A 4 12.39 16.46 -9.58
N GLN A 5 13.04 17.46 -8.97
CA GLN A 5 13.40 17.40 -7.55
C GLN A 5 12.18 17.52 -6.66
N HIS A 6 11.21 18.33 -7.04
CA HIS A 6 9.95 18.49 -6.31
C HIS A 6 9.09 17.22 -6.39
N ILE A 7 8.97 16.63 -7.59
CA ILE A 7 8.27 15.33 -7.79
C ILE A 7 8.89 14.24 -6.92
N GLU A 8 10.20 14.11 -6.90
CA GLU A 8 10.90 13.12 -6.08
C GLU A 8 10.66 13.35 -4.56
N ARG A 9 10.56 14.60 -4.14
CA ARG A 9 10.21 14.95 -2.75
C ARG A 9 8.79 14.47 -2.41
N ILE A 10 7.81 14.71 -3.30
CA ILE A 10 6.43 14.21 -3.14
C ILE A 10 6.42 12.69 -3.06
N ARG A 11 7.07 11.99 -3.99
CA ARG A 11 7.17 10.52 -4.00
C ARG A 11 7.74 9.98 -2.68
N THR A 12 8.85 10.56 -2.23
CA THR A 12 9.51 10.14 -0.99
C THR A 12 8.63 10.39 0.23
N THR A 13 7.95 11.53 0.30
CA THR A 13 7.05 11.88 1.40
C THR A 13 5.83 10.97 1.41
N THR A 14 5.20 10.75 0.28
CA THR A 14 4.06 9.84 0.14
C THR A 14 4.44 8.41 0.55
N LYS A 15 5.61 7.91 0.15
CA LYS A 15 6.11 6.60 0.56
C LYS A 15 6.32 6.50 2.08
N ARG A 16 6.78 7.59 2.73
CA ARG A 16 6.92 7.61 4.20
C ARG A 16 5.56 7.57 4.89
N LEU A 17 4.61 8.36 4.42
CA LEU A 17 3.24 8.34 4.95
C LEU A 17 2.56 6.98 4.72
N ASP A 18 2.77 6.36 3.54
CA ASP A 18 2.23 5.03 3.25
C ASP A 18 2.75 3.96 4.22
N ALA A 19 3.94 4.09 4.78
CA ALA A 19 4.43 3.16 5.80
C ALA A 19 3.51 3.14 7.04
N LEU A 20 2.94 4.28 7.44
CA LEU A 20 1.98 4.37 8.54
C LEU A 20 0.70 3.61 8.21
N HIS A 21 0.18 3.77 7.00
CA HIS A 21 -1.03 3.09 6.56
C HIS A 21 -0.81 1.58 6.35
N SER A 22 0.24 1.22 5.61
CA SER A 22 0.49 -0.17 5.21
C SER A 22 0.87 -1.07 6.39
N ALA A 23 1.33 -0.52 7.53
CA ALA A 23 1.52 -1.25 8.79
C ALA A 23 0.27 -2.00 9.22
N SER A 24 -0.92 -1.45 8.98
CA SER A 24 -2.21 -2.07 9.33
C SER A 24 -2.42 -3.43 8.66
N TYR A 25 -1.82 -3.69 7.51
CA TYR A 25 -1.92 -4.98 6.81
C TYR A 25 -1.11 -6.11 7.45
N PHE A 26 -0.17 -5.76 8.31
CA PHE A 26 0.73 -6.70 8.98
C PHE A 26 0.55 -6.68 10.50
N SER A 27 -0.30 -5.80 11.02
CA SER A 27 -0.51 -5.63 12.46
C SER A 27 -1.30 -6.80 13.07
N PRO A 28 -0.77 -7.45 14.10
CA PRO A 28 -1.54 -8.42 14.88
C PRO A 28 -2.79 -7.81 15.54
N ALA A 29 -2.77 -6.54 15.93
CA ALA A 29 -3.90 -5.85 16.51
C ALA A 29 -5.08 -5.78 15.54
N VAL A 30 -4.84 -5.37 14.28
CA VAL A 30 -5.87 -5.35 13.23
C VAL A 30 -6.39 -6.77 12.96
N ALA A 31 -5.50 -7.77 12.91
CA ALA A 31 -5.91 -9.16 12.72
C ALA A 31 -6.79 -9.67 13.88
N ARG A 32 -6.48 -9.33 15.14
CA ARG A 32 -7.31 -9.66 16.32
C ARG A 32 -8.69 -9.03 16.22
N ALA A 33 -8.75 -7.73 15.96
CA ALA A 33 -10.01 -6.99 15.87
C ALA A 33 -10.95 -7.55 14.78
N LEU A 34 -10.39 -7.99 13.63
CA LEU A 34 -11.15 -8.66 12.58
C LEU A 34 -11.59 -10.07 13.00
N ALA A 35 -10.74 -10.82 13.72
CA ALA A 35 -11.08 -12.14 14.22
C ALA A 35 -12.22 -12.11 15.26
N GLU A 36 -12.30 -11.07 16.08
CA GLU A 36 -13.39 -10.86 17.06
C GLU A 36 -14.78 -10.78 16.41
N ILE A 37 -14.86 -10.30 15.16
CA ILE A 37 -16.10 -10.28 14.37
C ILE A 37 -16.26 -11.49 13.45
N GLY A 38 -15.43 -12.53 13.63
CA GLY A 38 -15.51 -13.80 12.89
C GLY A 38 -14.64 -13.90 11.64
N LEU A 39 -13.93 -12.86 11.25
CA LEU A 39 -13.03 -12.86 10.09
C LEU A 39 -11.64 -13.39 10.48
N THR A 40 -11.56 -14.70 10.72
CA THR A 40 -10.36 -15.38 11.25
C THR A 40 -9.32 -15.74 10.19
N HIS A 41 -9.72 -15.85 8.91
CA HIS A 41 -8.76 -16.15 7.83
C HIS A 41 -8.00 -14.91 7.41
N PRO A 42 -6.64 -14.89 7.40
CA PRO A 42 -5.86 -13.69 7.11
C PRO A 42 -6.19 -13.02 5.77
N SER A 43 -6.30 -13.81 4.67
CA SER A 43 -6.66 -13.26 3.36
C SER A 43 -8.12 -12.78 3.32
N GLY A 44 -9.04 -13.52 3.96
CA GLY A 44 -10.45 -13.13 4.07
C GLY A 44 -10.60 -11.82 4.85
N GLY A 45 -9.90 -11.68 5.97
CA GLY A 45 -9.85 -10.43 6.75
C GLY A 45 -9.26 -9.27 5.95
N TYR A 46 -8.18 -9.51 5.19
CA TYR A 46 -7.57 -8.49 4.32
C TYR A 46 -8.54 -7.99 3.24
N PHE A 47 -9.18 -8.93 2.50
CA PHE A 47 -10.12 -8.55 1.44
C PHE A 47 -11.34 -7.83 2.02
N ALA A 48 -11.93 -8.37 3.09
CA ALA A 48 -13.07 -7.73 3.75
C ALA A 48 -12.70 -6.32 4.25
N ALA A 49 -11.62 -6.17 5.02
CA ALA A 49 -11.23 -4.90 5.62
C ALA A 49 -10.90 -3.82 4.58
N ARG A 50 -10.32 -4.21 3.44
CA ARG A 50 -9.95 -3.24 2.40
C ARG A 50 -11.11 -2.88 1.48
N SER A 51 -12.06 -3.81 1.25
CA SER A 51 -13.21 -3.59 0.37
C SER A 51 -14.50 -3.19 1.09
N ALA A 52 -14.53 -3.20 2.43
CA ALA A 52 -15.74 -2.88 3.20
C ALA A 52 -16.33 -1.50 2.87
N ALA A 53 -15.49 -0.52 2.56
CA ALA A 53 -15.95 0.80 2.13
C ALA A 53 -16.81 0.77 0.85
N LEU A 54 -16.63 -0.24 -0.01
CA LEU A 54 -17.45 -0.45 -1.21
C LEU A 54 -18.84 -1.03 -0.88
N GLY A 55 -19.11 -1.38 0.38
CA GLY A 55 -20.31 -2.10 0.76
C GLY A 55 -20.28 -3.59 0.39
N ARG A 56 -21.45 -4.23 0.31
CA ARG A 56 -21.59 -5.65 -0.06
C ARG A 56 -21.43 -5.86 -1.57
N VAL A 57 -20.22 -5.67 -2.09
CA VAL A 57 -19.92 -5.88 -3.50
C VAL A 57 -19.55 -7.33 -3.82
N PRO A 58 -19.75 -7.80 -5.06
CA PRO A 58 -19.30 -9.12 -5.51
C PRO A 58 -17.77 -9.16 -5.71
N ALA A 59 -17.20 -10.37 -5.74
CA ALA A 59 -15.78 -10.60 -5.95
C ALA A 59 -15.22 -9.93 -7.21
N SER A 60 -16.00 -9.85 -8.28
CA SER A 60 -15.61 -9.21 -9.55
C SER A 60 -15.32 -7.72 -9.40
N VAL A 61 -16.07 -7.00 -8.55
CA VAL A 61 -15.82 -5.58 -8.27
C VAL A 61 -14.55 -5.42 -7.45
N VAL A 62 -14.34 -6.29 -6.44
CA VAL A 62 -13.10 -6.29 -5.65
C VAL A 62 -11.89 -6.61 -6.54
N ALA A 63 -11.99 -7.60 -7.44
CA ALA A 63 -10.92 -7.94 -8.37
C ALA A 63 -10.57 -6.77 -9.31
N ALA A 64 -11.58 -6.07 -9.83
CA ALA A 64 -11.38 -4.91 -10.68
C ALA A 64 -10.67 -3.76 -9.97
N THR A 65 -11.01 -3.51 -8.69
CA THR A 65 -10.42 -2.41 -7.89
C THR A 65 -9.08 -2.78 -7.27
N PHE A 66 -8.81 -4.06 -7.00
CA PHE A 66 -7.53 -4.51 -6.43
C PHE A 66 -6.51 -4.88 -7.51
N TYR A 67 -6.94 -5.03 -8.73
CA TYR A 67 -6.21 -5.17 -9.98
C TYR A 67 -5.12 -6.27 -10.02
N SER A 68 -4.21 -6.30 -9.04
CA SER A 68 -3.05 -7.20 -9.00
C SER A 68 -3.33 -8.59 -8.40
N PHE A 69 -4.53 -8.82 -7.88
CA PHE A 69 -4.92 -10.07 -7.25
C PHE A 69 -5.64 -11.00 -8.23
N ASN A 70 -5.44 -12.30 -8.06
CA ASN A 70 -6.18 -13.31 -8.80
C ASN A 70 -7.68 -13.26 -8.40
N ALA A 71 -8.55 -13.13 -9.39
CA ALA A 71 -10.00 -13.04 -9.17
C ALA A 71 -10.58 -14.30 -8.50
N ASP A 72 -10.09 -15.49 -8.87
CA ASP A 72 -10.53 -16.75 -8.27
C ASP A 72 -10.17 -16.79 -6.77
N PHE A 73 -8.97 -16.31 -6.41
CA PHE A 73 -8.55 -16.22 -5.02
C PHE A 73 -9.41 -15.25 -4.21
N ILE A 74 -9.78 -14.11 -4.78
CA ILE A 74 -10.71 -13.18 -4.13
C ILE A 74 -12.06 -13.86 -3.92
N SER A 75 -12.55 -14.65 -4.90
CA SER A 75 -13.85 -15.31 -4.86
C SER A 75 -13.97 -16.38 -3.76
N GLU A 76 -12.85 -16.88 -3.23
CA GLU A 76 -12.85 -17.76 -2.06
C GLU A 76 -13.36 -17.07 -0.78
N PHE A 77 -13.30 -15.74 -0.73
CA PHE A 77 -13.62 -14.95 0.47
C PHE A 77 -14.76 -13.95 0.28
N VAL A 78 -14.90 -13.36 -0.91
CA VAL A 78 -15.92 -12.37 -1.23
C VAL A 78 -16.90 -12.99 -2.23
N PRO A 79 -18.22 -12.90 -2.03
CA PRO A 79 -18.93 -12.11 -1.03
C PRO A 79 -19.18 -12.82 0.32
N ALA A 80 -18.71 -14.05 0.54
CA ALA A 80 -19.01 -14.85 1.73
C ALA A 80 -18.63 -14.15 3.06
N CYS A 81 -17.61 -13.29 3.06
CA CYS A 81 -17.25 -12.50 4.24
C CYS A 81 -18.39 -11.59 4.74
N TRP A 82 -19.30 -11.16 3.85
CA TRP A 82 -20.43 -10.30 4.20
C TRP A 82 -21.57 -11.04 4.93
N ASP A 83 -21.58 -12.36 4.89
CA ASP A 83 -22.46 -13.19 5.71
C ASP A 83 -21.91 -13.39 7.13
N VAL A 84 -20.58 -13.22 7.29
CA VAL A 84 -19.92 -13.28 8.60
C VAL A 84 -20.04 -11.95 9.33
N ALA A 85 -19.73 -10.83 8.65
CA ALA A 85 -19.80 -9.48 9.22
C ALA A 85 -20.25 -8.46 8.17
N ALA A 86 -21.12 -7.54 8.57
CA ALA A 86 -21.53 -6.43 7.71
C ALA A 86 -20.36 -5.47 7.45
N PRO A 87 -20.32 -4.80 6.28
CA PRO A 87 -19.24 -3.89 5.93
C PRO A 87 -18.95 -2.82 7.01
N GLU A 88 -19.98 -2.27 7.64
CA GLU A 88 -19.86 -1.26 8.69
C GLU A 88 -19.17 -1.83 9.94
N ALA A 89 -19.48 -3.08 10.30
CA ALA A 89 -18.83 -3.78 11.41
C ALA A 89 -17.35 -4.07 11.09
N VAL A 90 -17.03 -4.40 9.83
CA VAL A 90 -15.66 -4.62 9.36
C VAL A 90 -14.86 -3.31 9.41
N LEU A 91 -15.42 -2.20 8.94
CA LEU A 91 -14.77 -0.88 9.01
C LEU A 91 -14.51 -0.48 10.46
N ALA A 92 -15.49 -0.65 11.35
CA ALA A 92 -15.34 -0.36 12.77
C ALA A 92 -14.27 -1.25 13.44
N ALA A 93 -14.24 -2.55 13.13
CA ALA A 93 -13.22 -3.46 13.64
C ALA A 93 -11.81 -3.10 13.13
N ARG A 94 -11.68 -2.79 11.83
CA ARG A 94 -10.41 -2.32 11.25
C ARG A 94 -9.91 -1.06 11.96
N HIS A 95 -10.80 -0.11 12.22
CA HIS A 95 -10.45 1.14 12.88
C HIS A 95 -9.96 0.90 14.32
N ARG A 96 -10.71 0.11 15.13
CA ARG A 96 -10.27 -0.28 16.49
C ARG A 96 -8.90 -0.98 16.47
N GLY A 97 -8.69 -1.91 15.53
CA GLY A 97 -7.39 -2.56 15.38
C GLY A 97 -6.26 -1.62 15.01
N VAL A 98 -6.55 -0.56 14.24
CA VAL A 98 -5.58 0.52 13.94
C VAL A 98 -5.29 1.35 15.18
N GLU A 99 -6.29 1.72 15.99
CA GLU A 99 -6.08 2.43 17.26
C GLU A 99 -5.15 1.63 18.19
N GLU A 100 -5.42 0.33 18.35
CA GLU A 100 -4.58 -0.57 19.13
C GLU A 100 -3.16 -0.66 18.55
N MET A 101 -3.02 -0.78 17.24
CA MET A 101 -1.72 -0.77 16.55
C MET A 101 -0.96 0.54 16.81
N MET A 102 -1.63 1.70 16.72
CA MET A 102 -1.00 2.99 17.03
C MET A 102 -0.53 3.05 18.48
N ALA A 103 -1.34 2.54 19.41
CA ALA A 103 -0.93 2.43 20.80
C ALA A 103 0.32 1.53 20.96
N GLU A 104 0.30 0.32 20.41
CA GLU A 104 1.46 -0.61 20.48
C GLU A 104 2.75 -0.01 19.90
N ILE A 105 2.66 0.75 18.81
CA ILE A 105 3.83 1.31 18.12
C ILE A 105 4.33 2.60 18.79
N PHE A 106 3.43 3.52 19.11
CA PHE A 106 3.79 4.88 19.49
C PHE A 106 3.88 5.12 21.00
N THR A 107 3.47 4.16 21.84
CA THR A 107 3.72 4.18 23.28
C THR A 107 4.81 3.20 23.72
N ALA A 108 5.54 2.60 22.78
CA ALA A 108 6.65 1.70 23.08
C ALA A 108 7.79 2.45 23.83
N GLU A 109 8.54 1.72 24.63
CA GLU A 109 9.66 2.28 25.40
C GLU A 109 10.65 3.03 24.48
N GLY A 110 11.01 4.26 24.86
CA GLY A 110 11.93 5.12 24.11
C GLY A 110 11.30 5.83 22.90
N VAL A 111 9.98 5.82 22.79
CA VAL A 111 9.24 6.61 21.78
C VAL A 111 8.76 7.91 22.41
N GLU A 112 9.05 9.02 21.74
CA GLU A 112 8.58 10.37 22.14
C GLU A 112 7.13 10.57 21.66
N THR A 113 6.17 9.97 22.36
CA THR A 113 4.76 9.88 21.97
C THR A 113 4.13 11.24 21.67
N ASP A 114 4.26 12.21 22.58
CA ASP A 114 3.64 13.53 22.44
C ASP A 114 4.21 14.28 21.23
N ALA A 115 5.52 14.26 21.04
CA ALA A 115 6.17 14.91 19.88
C ALA A 115 5.73 14.29 18.54
N LEU A 116 5.49 12.98 18.50
CA LEU A 116 5.02 12.31 17.28
C LEU A 116 3.52 12.52 17.05
N ALA A 117 2.72 12.64 18.11
CA ALA A 117 1.32 13.02 18.01
C ALA A 117 1.16 14.47 17.51
N ASP A 118 1.98 15.40 18.03
CA ASP A 118 2.03 16.78 17.55
C ASP A 118 2.46 16.85 16.08
N ALA A 119 3.47 16.08 15.69
CA ALA A 119 3.89 15.97 14.30
C ALA A 119 2.77 15.44 13.40
N ALA A 120 2.01 14.45 13.86
CA ALA A 120 0.86 13.91 13.11
C ALA A 120 -0.26 14.96 12.96
N ALA A 121 -0.53 15.74 14.01
CA ALA A 121 -1.52 16.84 13.96
C ALA A 121 -1.10 17.93 12.96
N GLU A 122 0.18 18.30 12.94
CA GLU A 122 0.69 19.26 11.95
C GLU A 122 0.63 18.71 10.52
N VAL A 123 0.96 17.43 10.31
CA VAL A 123 0.80 16.76 9.02
C VAL A 123 -0.65 16.79 8.56
N LEU A 124 -1.62 16.52 9.44
CA LEU A 124 -3.04 16.60 9.11
C LEU A 124 -3.44 18.00 8.64
N THR A 125 -2.96 19.03 9.32
CA THR A 125 -3.21 20.44 8.96
C THR A 125 -2.66 20.76 7.56
N LEU A 126 -1.45 20.30 7.26
CA LEU A 126 -0.83 20.48 5.93
C LEU A 126 -1.56 19.67 4.85
N LEU A 127 -2.09 18.50 5.16
CA LEU A 127 -2.80 17.66 4.20
C LEU A 127 -4.23 18.12 3.91
N GLN A 128 -4.84 18.92 4.78
CA GLN A 128 -6.23 19.35 4.62
C GLN A 128 -6.52 19.94 3.24
N PRO A 129 -5.80 20.95 2.71
CA PRO A 129 -6.07 21.52 1.39
C PRO A 129 -5.83 20.51 0.26
N VAL A 130 -4.93 19.54 0.44
CA VAL A 130 -4.69 18.47 -0.53
C VAL A 130 -5.91 17.55 -0.63
N LEU A 131 -6.47 17.13 0.51
CA LEU A 131 -7.62 16.26 0.58
C LEU A 131 -8.91 16.92 0.06
N GLU A 132 -9.09 18.21 0.32
CA GLU A 132 -10.29 18.97 -0.08
C GLU A 132 -10.46 19.09 -1.61
N VAL A 133 -9.38 19.02 -2.37
CA VAL A 133 -9.42 19.13 -3.85
C VAL A 133 -9.39 17.78 -4.57
N MET A 134 -9.34 16.67 -3.83
CA MET A 134 -9.40 15.34 -4.43
C MET A 134 -10.80 15.01 -4.92
N LEU A 135 -10.94 14.79 -6.23
CA LEU A 135 -12.22 14.46 -6.85
C LEU A 135 -12.40 12.94 -7.01
N PRO A 136 -13.62 12.42 -6.80
CA PRO A 136 -13.90 10.99 -6.84
C PRO A 136 -14.00 10.40 -8.26
N ASP A 137 -13.97 11.25 -9.29
CA ASP A 137 -14.20 10.85 -10.67
C ASP A 137 -13.21 9.79 -11.15
N GLY A 138 -13.71 8.59 -11.49
CA GLY A 138 -12.91 7.45 -11.93
C GLY A 138 -12.06 6.80 -10.82
N ARG A 139 -12.31 7.11 -9.54
CA ARG A 139 -11.52 6.66 -8.38
C ARG A 139 -12.37 5.88 -7.39
N THR A 140 -12.59 4.63 -7.69
CA THR A 140 -13.58 3.78 -7.00
C THR A 140 -13.26 3.54 -5.53
N LEU A 141 -12.02 3.17 -5.20
CA LEU A 141 -11.63 2.94 -3.80
C LEU A 141 -11.52 4.24 -3.01
N PHE A 142 -10.95 5.28 -3.61
CA PHE A 142 -10.90 6.59 -2.99
C PHE A 142 -12.31 7.10 -2.65
N ALA A 143 -13.24 7.09 -3.61
CA ALA A 143 -14.61 7.56 -3.42
C ALA A 143 -15.31 6.83 -2.28
N ALA A 144 -15.22 5.49 -2.26
CA ALA A 144 -15.81 4.67 -1.22
C ALA A 144 -15.23 4.96 0.17
N HIS A 145 -13.89 5.09 0.29
CA HIS A 145 -13.27 5.44 1.55
C HIS A 145 -13.55 6.87 2.00
N ALA A 146 -13.65 7.82 1.07
CA ALA A 146 -14.00 9.21 1.40
C ALA A 146 -15.44 9.30 1.96
N GLU A 147 -16.39 8.59 1.37
CA GLU A 147 -17.76 8.49 1.88
C GLU A 147 -17.80 7.85 3.27
N ALA A 148 -17.18 6.67 3.43
CA ALA A 148 -17.13 5.97 4.71
C ALA A 148 -16.48 6.80 5.83
N LEU A 149 -15.46 7.60 5.54
CA LEU A 149 -14.84 8.50 6.53
C LEU A 149 -15.70 9.72 6.83
N SER A 150 -16.47 10.23 5.86
CA SER A 150 -17.39 11.36 6.07
C SER A 150 -18.57 11.00 6.97
N GLU A 151 -19.00 9.74 6.98
CA GLU A 151 -20.06 9.21 7.84
C GLU A 151 -19.63 9.04 9.32
N GLY A 152 -18.38 9.36 9.64
CA GLY A 152 -17.89 9.40 11.00
C GLY A 152 -17.45 8.05 11.55
N ILE A 153 -16.62 7.31 10.81
CA ILE A 153 -15.91 6.17 11.38
C ILE A 153 -15.05 6.68 12.53
N ALA A 154 -15.46 6.32 13.72
CA ALA A 154 -14.93 6.58 15.06
C ALA A 154 -13.74 7.57 15.13
N THR A 155 -14.00 8.74 15.70
CA THR A 155 -12.93 9.64 16.12
C THR A 155 -12.31 9.07 17.38
N SER A 156 -11.05 8.65 17.31
CA SER A 156 -10.27 8.35 18.50
C SER A 156 -10.15 9.60 19.37
N ASP A 157 -10.25 9.43 20.67
CA ASP A 157 -9.98 10.48 21.64
C ASP A 157 -8.60 10.29 22.29
N GLY A 158 -8.02 11.38 22.80
CA GLY A 158 -6.76 11.35 23.54
C GLY A 158 -5.51 11.64 22.70
N VAL A 159 -4.33 11.47 23.32
CA VAL A 159 -3.03 11.86 22.76
C VAL A 159 -2.69 11.18 21.43
N LEU A 160 -3.22 9.98 21.19
CA LEU A 160 -2.97 9.21 19.96
C LEU A 160 -3.97 9.51 18.83
N ALA A 161 -5.01 10.30 19.10
CA ALA A 161 -6.04 10.64 18.11
C ALA A 161 -5.46 11.18 16.79
N PRO A 162 -4.45 12.09 16.77
CA PRO A 162 -3.87 12.58 15.52
C PRO A 162 -3.22 11.48 14.69
N LEU A 163 -2.63 10.44 15.30
CA LEU A 163 -2.00 9.33 14.59
C LEU A 163 -3.02 8.45 13.86
N THR A 164 -4.15 8.17 14.50
CA THR A 164 -5.25 7.40 13.90
C THR A 164 -5.95 8.20 12.81
N GLN A 165 -6.18 9.50 13.03
CA GLN A 165 -6.72 10.41 12.03
C GLN A 165 -5.77 10.54 10.82
N LEU A 166 -4.47 10.61 11.06
CA LEU A 166 -3.47 10.63 10.00
C LEU A 166 -3.50 9.32 9.18
N TRP A 167 -3.65 8.16 9.85
CA TRP A 167 -3.82 6.89 9.13
C TRP A 167 -5.03 6.92 8.19
N ALA A 168 -6.16 7.50 8.63
CA ALA A 168 -7.35 7.65 7.82
C ALA A 168 -7.10 8.61 6.63
N ALA A 169 -6.48 9.76 6.86
CA ALA A 169 -6.10 10.70 5.80
C ALA A 169 -5.15 10.06 4.77
N VAL A 170 -4.15 9.30 5.26
CA VAL A 170 -3.22 8.56 4.38
C VAL A 170 -3.93 7.44 3.61
N THR A 171 -5.01 6.85 4.15
CA THR A 171 -5.86 5.93 3.39
C THR A 171 -6.40 6.63 2.14
N LEU A 172 -6.93 7.84 2.26
CA LEU A 172 -7.44 8.60 1.12
C LEU A 172 -6.35 8.92 0.09
N LEU A 173 -5.20 9.43 0.53
CA LEU A 173 -4.04 9.69 -0.35
C LEU A 173 -3.61 8.44 -1.12
N ARG A 174 -3.54 7.32 -0.40
CA ARG A 174 -3.13 6.04 -0.96
C ARG A 174 -4.10 5.50 -2.00
N GLU A 175 -5.40 5.47 -1.69
CA GLU A 175 -6.39 4.94 -2.62
C GLU A 175 -6.61 5.92 -3.80
N TYR A 176 -6.47 7.24 -3.58
CA TYR A 176 -6.49 8.23 -4.66
C TYR A 176 -5.36 8.00 -5.68
N ARG A 177 -4.12 7.81 -5.20
CA ARG A 177 -2.98 7.48 -6.06
C ARG A 177 -3.11 6.07 -6.65
N GLY A 178 -3.62 5.12 -5.87
CA GLY A 178 -3.79 3.73 -6.29
C GLY A 178 -4.75 3.57 -7.46
N ASP A 179 -5.91 4.22 -7.42
CA ASP A 179 -6.87 4.24 -8.51
C ASP A 179 -6.25 4.91 -9.78
N GLY A 180 -5.49 6.00 -9.60
CA GLY A 180 -4.75 6.63 -10.70
C GLY A 180 -3.66 5.74 -11.28
N HIS A 181 -2.97 4.96 -10.44
CA HIS A 181 -1.96 4.00 -10.90
C HIS A 181 -2.57 2.88 -11.74
N ILE A 182 -3.74 2.37 -11.38
CA ILE A 182 -4.46 1.38 -12.20
C ILE A 182 -4.80 1.97 -13.57
N ALA A 183 -5.26 3.22 -13.63
CA ALA A 183 -5.53 3.88 -14.91
C ALA A 183 -4.27 4.02 -15.76
N ALA A 184 -3.13 4.38 -15.15
CA ALA A 184 -1.83 4.44 -15.84
C ALA A 184 -1.38 3.07 -16.36
N LEU A 185 -1.53 2.00 -15.57
CA LEU A 185 -1.22 0.63 -16.00
C LEU A 185 -2.07 0.19 -17.20
N LEU A 186 -3.37 0.45 -17.16
CA LEU A 186 -4.30 0.16 -18.26
C LEU A 186 -3.94 0.93 -19.54
N ALA A 187 -3.54 2.21 -19.41
CA ALA A 187 -3.13 3.03 -20.55
C ALA A 187 -1.81 2.54 -21.20
N HIS A 188 -1.02 1.73 -20.49
CA HIS A 188 0.21 1.12 -20.98
C HIS A 188 0.06 -0.39 -21.25
N ASP A 189 -1.17 -0.89 -21.37
CA ASP A 189 -1.50 -2.28 -21.69
C ASP A 189 -0.87 -3.32 -20.73
N LEU A 190 -0.60 -2.94 -19.46
CA LEU A 190 -0.10 -3.86 -18.46
C LEU A 190 -1.23 -4.44 -17.61
N THR A 191 -1.28 -5.76 -17.52
CA THR A 191 -2.15 -6.46 -16.58
C THR A 191 -1.68 -6.31 -15.13
N GLY A 192 -2.58 -6.58 -14.18
CA GLY A 192 -2.24 -6.53 -12.76
C GLY A 192 -1.13 -7.52 -12.37
N LEU A 193 -1.05 -8.70 -13.00
CA LEU A 193 0.00 -9.67 -12.72
C LEU A 193 1.35 -9.24 -13.31
N GLU A 194 1.39 -8.73 -14.54
CA GLU A 194 2.60 -8.20 -15.14
C GLU A 194 3.18 -7.05 -14.34
N SER A 195 2.33 -6.12 -13.88
CA SER A 195 2.77 -5.00 -13.05
C SER A 195 3.44 -5.47 -11.76
N VAL A 196 2.90 -6.50 -11.10
CA VAL A 196 3.49 -7.09 -9.89
C VAL A 196 4.80 -7.78 -10.18
N ILE A 197 4.90 -8.55 -11.27
CA ILE A 197 6.14 -9.24 -11.65
C ILE A 197 7.25 -8.23 -11.94
N LEU A 198 6.97 -7.19 -12.73
CA LEU A 198 7.91 -6.10 -12.99
C LEU A 198 8.32 -5.35 -11.71
N HIS A 199 7.38 -5.14 -10.78
CA HIS A 199 7.70 -4.50 -9.51
C HIS A 199 8.59 -5.40 -8.62
N VAL A 200 8.36 -6.71 -8.60
CA VAL A 200 9.23 -7.67 -7.92
C VAL A 200 10.64 -7.66 -8.52
N ALA A 201 10.75 -7.70 -9.85
CA ALA A 201 12.03 -7.71 -10.56
C ALA A 201 12.86 -6.43 -10.33
N SER A 202 12.25 -5.32 -9.91
CA SER A 202 12.98 -4.11 -9.49
C SER A 202 13.77 -4.26 -8.17
N GLY A 203 13.49 -5.31 -7.37
CA GLY A 203 14.15 -5.55 -6.08
C GLY A 203 13.74 -4.58 -4.95
N THR A 204 12.78 -3.69 -5.18
CA THR A 204 12.38 -2.61 -4.23
C THR A 204 11.03 -2.84 -3.55
N SER A 205 10.45 -4.03 -3.68
CA SER A 205 9.09 -4.36 -3.29
C SER A 205 9.03 -5.63 -2.41
N PHE A 206 7.99 -6.41 -2.59
CA PHE A 206 7.88 -7.75 -2.00
C PHE A 206 8.88 -8.72 -2.63
N THR A 207 9.24 -9.79 -1.89
CA THR A 207 9.91 -10.92 -2.52
C THR A 207 8.97 -11.62 -3.52
N ALA A 208 9.51 -12.25 -4.58
CA ALA A 208 8.73 -12.96 -5.59
C ALA A 208 7.74 -13.96 -4.96
N ARG A 209 8.21 -14.75 -3.98
CA ARG A 209 7.39 -15.70 -3.24
C ARG A 209 6.23 -15.03 -2.49
N ALA A 210 6.51 -13.93 -1.80
CA ALA A 210 5.50 -13.20 -1.02
C ALA A 210 4.47 -12.54 -1.94
N ALA A 211 4.92 -11.88 -3.01
CA ALA A 211 4.05 -11.24 -3.99
C ALA A 211 3.09 -12.23 -4.64
N ARG A 212 3.62 -13.36 -5.15
CA ARG A 212 2.83 -14.39 -5.80
C ARG A 212 1.79 -15.01 -4.86
N ARG A 213 2.22 -15.46 -3.66
CA ARG A 213 1.33 -16.14 -2.70
C ARG A 213 0.25 -15.22 -2.13
N SER A 214 0.61 -14.00 -1.75
CA SER A 214 -0.34 -13.07 -1.16
C SER A 214 -1.43 -12.61 -2.15
N ARG A 215 -1.17 -12.74 -3.44
CA ARG A 215 -2.12 -12.37 -4.49
C ARG A 215 -2.82 -13.57 -5.13
N GLY A 216 -2.59 -14.79 -4.61
CA GLY A 216 -3.28 -16.00 -5.01
C GLY A 216 -2.88 -16.54 -6.39
N TRP A 217 -1.69 -16.19 -6.90
CA TRP A 217 -1.23 -16.71 -8.18
C TRP A 217 -0.57 -18.08 -8.02
N SER A 218 -0.92 -19.05 -8.89
CA SER A 218 -0.24 -20.34 -8.98
C SER A 218 1.19 -20.17 -9.53
N HIS A 219 2.06 -21.15 -9.33
CA HIS A 219 3.39 -21.16 -9.96
C HIS A 219 3.28 -21.16 -11.48
N GLU A 220 2.41 -22.01 -12.03
CA GLU A 220 2.22 -22.18 -13.46
C GLU A 220 1.80 -20.86 -14.15
N ILE A 221 0.79 -20.17 -13.63
CA ILE A 221 0.34 -18.88 -14.17
C ILE A 221 1.46 -17.84 -14.03
N TRP A 222 2.09 -17.74 -12.86
CA TRP A 222 3.19 -16.82 -12.63
C TRP A 222 4.33 -17.03 -13.63
N ASP A 223 4.76 -18.26 -13.81
CA ASP A 223 5.86 -18.61 -14.72
C ASP A 223 5.49 -18.33 -16.18
N THR A 224 4.25 -18.61 -16.60
CA THR A 224 3.74 -18.26 -17.93
C THR A 224 3.86 -16.75 -18.21
N TYR A 225 3.47 -15.90 -17.25
CA TYR A 225 3.59 -14.45 -17.41
C TYR A 225 5.04 -13.97 -17.36
N VAL A 226 5.90 -14.61 -16.57
CA VAL A 226 7.35 -14.32 -16.57
C VAL A 226 7.95 -14.61 -17.94
N GLU A 227 7.66 -15.77 -18.56
CA GLU A 227 8.14 -16.08 -19.91
C GLU A 227 7.60 -15.08 -20.95
N GLY A 228 6.31 -14.73 -20.87
CA GLY A 228 5.74 -13.71 -21.75
C GLY A 228 6.43 -12.34 -21.63
N LEU A 229 6.77 -11.92 -20.41
CA LEU A 229 7.51 -10.68 -20.20
C LEU A 229 8.97 -10.75 -20.69
N ILE A 230 9.60 -11.94 -20.65
CA ILE A 230 10.93 -12.17 -21.24
C ILE A 230 10.85 -12.12 -22.75
N ASP A 231 9.88 -12.80 -23.37
CA ASP A 231 9.67 -12.80 -24.81
C ASP A 231 9.36 -11.39 -25.35
N ASN A 232 8.68 -10.57 -24.56
CA ASN A 232 8.40 -9.16 -24.87
C ASN A 232 9.58 -8.22 -24.56
N GLY A 233 10.73 -8.73 -24.12
CA GLY A 233 11.93 -7.94 -23.87
C GLY A 233 11.87 -7.05 -22.61
N LEU A 234 10.90 -7.30 -21.69
CA LEU A 234 10.74 -6.50 -20.47
C LEU A 234 11.47 -7.11 -19.26
N LEU A 235 11.72 -8.43 -19.28
CA LEU A 235 12.47 -9.12 -18.23
C LEU A 235 13.66 -9.87 -18.80
N GLN A 236 14.65 -10.06 -17.96
CA GLN A 236 15.79 -10.95 -18.22
C GLN A 236 16.09 -11.81 -16.99
N ARG A 237 16.60 -13.03 -17.22
CA ARG A 237 17.10 -13.87 -16.14
C ARG A 237 18.51 -13.41 -15.76
N THR A 238 18.72 -13.15 -14.48
CA THR A 238 20.06 -12.85 -13.95
C THR A 238 20.83 -14.14 -13.78
N GLY A 239 21.54 -14.56 -14.83
CA GLY A 239 22.22 -15.82 -15.01
C GLY A 239 22.73 -16.53 -13.76
N GLN A 240 22.57 -17.82 -13.79
CA GLN A 240 23.05 -18.94 -12.99
C GLN A 240 21.95 -19.64 -12.16
N HIS A 241 21.82 -20.90 -12.46
CA HIS A 241 21.09 -22.00 -11.83
C HIS A 241 20.47 -21.77 -10.46
N ALA A 242 19.32 -22.38 -10.23
CA ALA A 242 18.52 -22.39 -9.01
C ALA A 242 19.32 -22.60 -7.70
N ASP A 243 20.50 -23.20 -7.77
CA ASP A 243 21.40 -23.42 -6.62
C ASP A 243 22.19 -22.16 -6.23
N ALA A 244 22.41 -21.20 -7.12
CA ALA A 244 23.08 -19.93 -6.80
C ALA A 244 22.11 -18.90 -6.20
N ALA A 245 20.82 -18.97 -6.56
CA ALA A 245 19.77 -18.11 -5.95
C ALA A 245 19.61 -18.35 -4.43
N ALA A 246 20.04 -19.51 -3.93
CA ALA A 246 20.03 -19.81 -2.51
C ALA A 246 21.15 -19.08 -1.72
N ALA A 247 22.19 -18.59 -2.41
CA ALA A 247 23.34 -17.94 -1.80
C ALA A 247 23.29 -16.40 -1.81
N ASP A 248 22.50 -15.79 -2.74
CA ASP A 248 22.35 -14.33 -2.85
C ASP A 248 20.94 -13.89 -2.43
N PRO A 249 20.81 -13.16 -1.31
CA PRO A 249 19.52 -12.68 -0.82
C PRO A 249 18.77 -11.77 -1.80
N GLU A 250 19.47 -11.01 -2.65
CA GLU A 250 18.84 -10.13 -3.66
C GLU A 250 18.28 -10.94 -4.82
N GLN A 251 19.01 -11.92 -5.32
CA GLN A 251 18.51 -12.83 -6.35
C GLN A 251 17.35 -13.69 -5.85
N ALA A 252 17.42 -14.20 -4.62
CA ALA A 252 16.31 -14.91 -3.99
C ALA A 252 15.06 -14.02 -3.86
N ALA A 253 15.23 -12.73 -3.60
CA ALA A 253 14.13 -11.78 -3.47
C ALA A 253 13.39 -11.54 -4.78
N THR A 254 14.11 -11.42 -5.91
CA THR A 254 13.54 -11.19 -7.26
C THR A 254 13.14 -12.48 -7.99
N GLY A 255 13.47 -13.65 -7.43
CA GLY A 255 13.29 -14.93 -8.12
C GLY A 255 14.25 -15.13 -9.30
N GLY A 256 15.41 -14.45 -9.31
CA GLY A 256 16.39 -14.51 -10.37
C GLY A 256 16.00 -13.71 -11.62
N LEU A 257 15.14 -12.71 -11.47
CA LEU A 257 14.69 -11.82 -12.54
C LEU A 257 15.26 -10.41 -12.35
N ALA A 258 15.52 -9.75 -13.48
CA ALA A 258 15.84 -8.32 -13.52
C ALA A 258 15.05 -7.63 -14.64
N LEU A 259 14.83 -6.35 -14.46
CA LEU A 259 14.27 -5.50 -15.50
C LEU A 259 15.29 -5.28 -16.61
N THR A 260 14.82 -5.21 -17.86
CA THR A 260 15.60 -4.67 -18.96
C THR A 260 15.57 -3.13 -18.93
N ASP A 261 16.42 -2.48 -19.73
CA ASP A 261 16.41 -1.02 -19.88
C ASP A 261 15.05 -0.53 -20.40
N GLU A 262 14.42 -1.28 -21.31
CA GLU A 262 13.08 -0.99 -21.82
C GLU A 262 12.01 -1.04 -20.71
N ALA A 263 12.06 -2.04 -19.84
CA ALA A 263 11.16 -2.15 -18.71
C ALA A 263 11.39 -1.04 -17.66
N ILE A 264 12.63 -0.59 -17.48
CA ILE A 264 12.95 0.55 -16.61
C ILE A 264 12.29 1.83 -17.17
N VAL A 265 12.41 2.08 -18.46
CA VAL A 265 11.79 3.22 -19.15
C VAL A 265 10.26 3.13 -19.07
N LEU A 266 9.67 1.97 -19.38
CA LEU A 266 8.23 1.75 -19.29
C LEU A 266 7.70 2.02 -17.86
N ARG A 267 8.37 1.47 -16.85
CA ARG A 267 7.98 1.71 -15.46
C ARG A 267 8.11 3.18 -15.06
N GLY A 268 9.14 3.86 -15.55
CA GLY A 268 9.29 5.31 -15.39
C GLY A 268 8.10 6.07 -15.95
N ALA A 269 7.70 5.77 -17.18
CA ALA A 269 6.56 6.40 -17.83
C ALA A 269 5.23 6.15 -17.07
N ILE A 270 5.03 4.95 -16.54
CA ILE A 270 3.85 4.61 -15.72
C ILE A 270 3.86 5.39 -14.39
N GLU A 271 5.00 5.50 -13.72
CA GLU A 271 5.10 6.30 -12.50
C GLU A 271 4.86 7.79 -12.77
N ASP A 272 5.40 8.32 -13.86
CA ASP A 272 5.17 9.72 -14.27
C ASP A 272 3.68 9.95 -14.58
N ALA A 273 3.05 9.05 -15.35
CA ALA A 273 1.61 9.13 -15.61
C ALA A 273 0.79 9.01 -14.32
N THR A 274 1.21 8.18 -13.37
CA THR A 274 0.56 8.06 -12.05
C THR A 274 0.66 9.36 -11.27
N ASP A 275 1.84 9.99 -11.23
CA ASP A 275 2.06 11.25 -10.51
C ASP A 275 1.26 12.39 -11.13
N ASP A 276 1.13 12.43 -12.45
CA ASP A 276 0.27 13.41 -13.15
C ASP A 276 -1.18 13.30 -12.69
N THR A 277 -1.67 12.09 -12.39
CA THR A 277 -3.05 11.88 -11.88
C THR A 277 -3.30 12.48 -10.49
N VAL A 278 -2.26 12.77 -9.72
CA VAL A 278 -2.35 13.33 -8.35
C VAL A 278 -1.74 14.73 -8.22
N ALA A 279 -1.07 15.21 -9.27
CA ALA A 279 -0.32 16.47 -9.26
C ALA A 279 -1.18 17.67 -8.85
N HIS A 280 -2.45 17.73 -9.31
CA HIS A 280 -3.36 18.82 -8.95
C HIS A 280 -3.57 18.90 -7.42
N ALA A 281 -3.78 17.80 -6.75
CA ALA A 281 -3.99 17.78 -5.31
C ALA A 281 -2.73 18.26 -4.56
N TRP A 282 -1.56 17.77 -4.95
CA TRP A 282 -0.29 18.17 -4.34
C TRP A 282 0.10 19.63 -4.65
N SER A 283 -0.44 20.25 -5.71
CA SER A 283 -0.21 21.65 -6.04
C SER A 283 -0.84 22.64 -5.04
N MET A 284 -1.64 22.15 -4.11
CA MET A 284 -2.18 22.96 -3.03
C MET A 284 -1.14 23.34 -1.97
N LEU A 285 0.00 22.67 -1.94
CA LEU A 285 1.11 22.98 -1.04
C LEU A 285 2.21 23.74 -1.78
N ASP A 286 2.76 24.74 -1.13
CA ASP A 286 3.97 25.42 -1.59
C ASP A 286 5.25 24.60 -1.29
N GLU A 287 6.40 25.07 -1.74
CA GLU A 287 7.67 24.37 -1.57
C GLU A 287 8.09 24.23 -0.10
N HIS A 288 7.79 25.23 0.73
CA HIS A 288 8.09 25.22 2.16
C HIS A 288 7.21 24.20 2.89
N GLU A 289 5.92 24.17 2.56
CA GLU A 289 4.96 23.20 3.12
C GLU A 289 5.32 21.77 2.73
N HIS A 290 5.71 21.51 1.49
CA HIS A 290 6.22 20.20 1.08
C HIS A 290 7.49 19.80 1.85
N ALA A 291 8.42 20.74 2.06
CA ALA A 291 9.62 20.45 2.84
C ALA A 291 9.27 20.15 4.31
N ARG A 292 8.36 20.90 4.90
CA ARG A 292 7.88 20.68 6.27
C ARG A 292 7.17 19.34 6.42
N LEU A 293 6.30 19.01 5.47
CA LEU A 293 5.61 17.70 5.44
C LEU A 293 6.63 16.53 5.39
N ALA A 294 7.66 16.64 4.55
CA ALA A 294 8.72 15.62 4.45
C ALA A 294 9.54 15.48 5.75
N GLU A 295 9.79 16.58 6.45
CA GLU A 295 10.45 16.60 7.76
C GLU A 295 9.62 15.85 8.80
N LEU A 296 8.34 16.19 8.94
CA LEU A 296 7.41 15.59 9.90
C LEU A 296 7.12 14.11 9.61
N ALA A 297 6.96 13.72 8.36
CA ALA A 297 6.71 12.33 7.96
C ALA A 297 7.89 11.39 8.29
N THR A 298 9.11 11.91 8.34
CA THR A 298 10.32 11.11 8.55
C THR A 298 10.36 10.40 9.90
N PRO A 299 10.18 11.05 11.06
CA PRO A 299 10.17 10.38 12.36
C PRO A 299 8.98 9.43 12.51
N LEU A 300 7.80 9.76 11.99
CA LEU A 300 6.62 8.89 11.98
C LEU A 300 6.91 7.56 11.26
N ALA A 301 7.35 7.62 10.01
CA ALA A 301 7.72 6.43 9.24
C ALA A 301 8.84 5.62 9.91
N ARG A 302 9.86 6.29 10.45
CA ARG A 302 10.97 5.64 11.15
C ARG A 302 10.51 4.87 12.37
N THR A 303 9.57 5.40 13.15
CA THR A 303 9.00 4.73 14.33
C THR A 303 8.25 3.47 13.91
N VAL A 304 7.40 3.57 12.89
CA VAL A 304 6.67 2.41 12.34
C VAL A 304 7.63 1.33 11.83
N VAL A 305 8.65 1.67 11.04
CA VAL A 305 9.61 0.68 10.52
C VAL A 305 10.44 0.06 11.65
N LYS A 306 10.79 0.85 12.68
CA LYS A 306 11.56 0.36 13.85
C LYS A 306 10.75 -0.56 14.75
N SER A 307 9.42 -0.45 14.79
CA SER A 307 8.56 -1.32 15.59
C SER A 307 8.65 -2.80 15.19
N GLY A 308 9.10 -3.07 13.96
CA GLY A 308 9.20 -4.44 13.44
C GLY A 308 7.86 -5.01 12.96
N VAL A 309 6.84 -4.18 12.77
CA VAL A 309 5.53 -4.59 12.26
C VAL A 309 5.63 -5.22 10.85
N PHE A 310 6.62 -4.82 10.06
CA PHE A 310 6.84 -5.37 8.72
C PHE A 310 7.66 -6.67 8.76
N PRO A 311 7.12 -7.81 8.31
CA PRO A 311 7.83 -9.09 8.34
C PRO A 311 9.02 -9.10 7.35
N ALA A 312 10.24 -9.31 7.85
CA ALA A 312 11.47 -9.25 7.04
C ALA A 312 11.49 -10.21 5.83
N LYS A 313 10.79 -11.38 5.93
CA LYS A 313 10.75 -12.38 4.85
C LYS A 313 9.78 -12.02 3.69
N VAL A 314 9.00 -10.97 3.87
CA VAL A 314 7.98 -10.55 2.91
C VAL A 314 8.55 -9.52 1.92
N PHE A 315 9.47 -8.70 2.39
CA PHE A 315 10.02 -7.58 1.63
C PHE A 315 11.42 -7.87 1.11
N ALA A 316 11.72 -7.41 -0.10
CA ALA A 316 13.07 -7.42 -0.66
C ALA A 316 13.98 -6.46 0.11
N PRO A 317 15.30 -6.71 0.15
CA PRO A 317 16.26 -5.84 0.85
C PRO A 317 16.24 -4.38 0.40
N GLY A 318 15.94 -4.12 -0.88
CA GLY A 318 15.84 -2.77 -1.45
C GLY A 318 14.54 -2.01 -1.13
N SER A 319 13.57 -2.64 -0.45
CA SER A 319 12.26 -2.03 -0.17
C SER A 319 12.30 -0.84 0.80
N GLY A 320 13.30 -0.80 1.69
CA GLY A 320 13.38 0.16 2.80
C GLY A 320 12.43 -0.15 3.98
N MET A 321 11.61 -1.21 3.88
CA MET A 321 10.64 -1.60 4.92
C MET A 321 11.21 -2.52 5.99
N VAL A 322 12.44 -3.01 5.80
CA VAL A 322 13.12 -3.89 6.75
C VAL A 322 14.51 -3.35 7.09
N ARG A 323 14.96 -3.55 8.33
CA ARG A 323 16.32 -3.15 8.74
C ARG A 323 17.33 -3.94 7.93
N ARG A 324 18.30 -3.25 7.32
CA ARG A 324 19.54 -3.89 6.91
C ARG A 324 20.26 -4.38 8.20
N ARG A 325 20.49 -5.67 8.27
CA ARG A 325 21.30 -6.26 9.35
C ARG A 325 22.76 -5.93 9.15
#